data_b831c9662e2b17b74d8c2b0697e7c849
#
_entry.id   b831c9662e2b17b74d8c2b0697e7c849
#
_cell.length_a   1.000
_cell.length_b   1.000
_cell.length_c   1.000
_cell.angle_alpha   90.00
_cell.angle_beta   90.00
_cell.angle_gamma   90.00
#
_symmetry.space_group_name_H-M   'P 1'
#
loop_
_entity.id
_entity.type
_entity.pdbx_description
1 polymer ?
#
loop_
_entity_poly.entity_id
_entity_poly.type
_entity_poly.pdbx_seq_one_letter_code
_entity_poly.pdbx_strand_id
1 'polypeptide(L)'
;KLVFRASRPKTEKEIKEYTELLAEHLVAPTEMEIYTCNVDGTDLKQITHLGKANWAPFFHPSGQKIIFSSNHHSTKGYDFQLYLIDINGEHLKQITYESMFNAFPMFSPDGKKLVFSSNRQQGAPRETNVFIADWNDGDPVENADQKTIYKHIEYLASDKLQGRLTGSKGEKLAAKYISKEYKKYGLLPYDKKSYTQPFSYKYNPNPHGTEDKGVSQMNGHNVVGYLDNGASKTIVVGAHYDHLGLNQHHNSTSPNSEGQIHNGADDNASGVSGLLELARMFSTNRAKEKCNFVFVAFSGEEDGLK
;
A
#
# COMPACT_ATOMS: atom_id res chain seq x y z
N LYS A 1 -22.05 18.74 18.42
CA LYS A 1 -22.79 17.63 17.80
C LYS A 1 -22.62 16.36 18.63
N LEU A 2 -23.57 15.43 18.49
CA LEU A 2 -23.51 14.08 19.01
C LEU A 2 -23.23 13.10 17.85
N VAL A 3 -22.51 12.03 18.13
CA VAL A 3 -22.36 10.89 17.25
C VAL A 3 -22.79 9.64 18.02
N PHE A 4 -23.57 8.77 17.39
CA PHE A 4 -24.13 7.59 18.03
C PHE A 4 -24.46 6.51 16.99
N ARG A 5 -24.67 5.30 17.47
CA ARG A 5 -25.20 4.20 16.68
C ARG A 5 -26.70 4.09 16.89
N ALA A 6 -27.41 3.68 15.86
CA ALA A 6 -28.83 3.32 15.96
C ALA A 6 -29.21 2.24 14.97
N SER A 7 -30.12 1.36 15.39
CA SER A 7 -30.90 0.51 14.50
C SER A 7 -32.23 1.20 14.21
N ARG A 8 -32.70 1.11 12.98
CA ARG A 8 -34.00 1.65 12.57
C ARG A 8 -34.80 0.60 11.82
N PRO A 9 -35.49 -0.29 12.55
CA PRO A 9 -36.34 -1.32 11.94
C PRO A 9 -37.41 -0.66 11.10
N LYS A 10 -37.65 -1.20 9.91
CA LYS A 10 -38.56 -0.62 8.90
C LYS A 10 -39.83 -1.43 8.69
N THR A 11 -39.76 -2.74 8.90
CA THR A 11 -40.88 -3.65 8.70
C THR A 11 -41.55 -3.98 10.03
N GLU A 12 -42.82 -4.34 10.01
CA GLU A 12 -43.57 -4.76 11.22
C GLU A 12 -42.87 -5.93 11.95
N LYS A 13 -42.29 -6.84 11.19
CA LYS A 13 -41.53 -7.97 11.75
C LYS A 13 -40.28 -7.48 12.48
N GLU A 14 -39.50 -6.63 11.87
CA GLU A 14 -38.26 -6.06 12.48
C GLU A 14 -38.60 -5.21 13.71
N ILE A 15 -39.68 -4.43 13.67
CA ILE A 15 -40.16 -3.63 14.81
C ILE A 15 -40.53 -4.55 15.96
N LYS A 16 -41.24 -5.62 15.68
CA LYS A 16 -41.63 -6.60 16.70
C LYS A 16 -40.43 -7.26 17.34
N GLU A 17 -39.53 -7.81 16.55
CA GLU A 17 -38.28 -8.45 17.02
C GLU A 17 -37.40 -7.46 17.85
N TYR A 18 -37.27 -6.21 17.39
CA TYR A 18 -36.57 -5.18 18.12
C TYR A 18 -37.20 -4.84 19.46
N THR A 19 -38.54 -4.74 19.51
CA THR A 19 -39.31 -4.44 20.73
C THR A 19 -39.24 -5.58 21.74
N GLU A 20 -39.29 -6.83 21.26
CA GLU A 20 -39.15 -8.02 22.09
C GLU A 20 -37.74 -8.09 22.75
N LEU A 21 -36.69 -7.85 21.97
CA LEU A 21 -35.31 -7.79 22.52
C LEU A 21 -35.14 -6.63 23.51
N LEU A 22 -35.75 -5.49 23.22
CA LEU A 22 -35.66 -4.31 24.12
C LEU A 22 -36.34 -4.58 25.47
N ALA A 23 -37.42 -5.35 25.49
CA ALA A 23 -38.09 -5.77 26.71
C ALA A 23 -37.19 -6.66 27.60
N GLU A 24 -36.28 -7.39 27.02
CA GLU A 24 -35.25 -8.19 27.67
C GLU A 24 -33.95 -7.38 27.93
N HIS A 25 -33.95 -6.07 27.75
CA HIS A 25 -32.77 -5.19 27.84
C HIS A 25 -31.65 -5.55 26.82
N LEU A 26 -32.00 -6.17 25.70
CA LEU A 26 -31.10 -6.58 24.64
C LEU A 26 -31.31 -5.76 23.38
N VAL A 27 -30.32 -5.72 22.55
CA VAL A 27 -30.35 -5.17 21.19
C VAL A 27 -29.60 -6.11 20.26
N ALA A 28 -30.18 -6.47 19.13
CA ALA A 28 -29.49 -7.26 18.13
C ALA A 28 -28.24 -6.52 17.63
N PRO A 29 -27.08 -7.19 17.55
CA PRO A 29 -25.83 -6.56 17.09
C PRO A 29 -25.75 -6.49 15.56
N THR A 30 -26.87 -6.29 14.90
CA THR A 30 -27.01 -6.27 13.43
C THR A 30 -27.71 -5.00 12.98
N GLU A 31 -27.43 -4.57 11.75
CA GLU A 31 -28.06 -3.40 11.11
C GLU A 31 -28.00 -2.11 11.93
N MET A 32 -26.88 -1.91 12.59
CA MET A 32 -26.58 -0.67 13.30
C MET A 32 -25.79 0.25 12.41
N GLU A 33 -26.27 1.47 12.24
CA GLU A 33 -25.59 2.51 11.47
C GLU A 33 -25.18 3.67 12.36
N ILE A 34 -24.22 4.46 11.89
CA ILE A 34 -23.72 5.65 12.58
C ILE A 34 -24.56 6.86 12.17
N TYR A 35 -24.94 7.63 13.17
CA TYR A 35 -25.73 8.86 13.03
C TYR A 35 -25.05 10.02 13.74
N THR A 36 -25.34 11.22 13.25
CA THR A 36 -25.00 12.46 13.94
C THR A 36 -26.24 13.33 14.11
N CYS A 37 -26.28 14.16 15.16
CA CYS A 37 -27.25 15.24 15.33
C CYS A 37 -26.65 16.40 16.12
N ASN A 38 -27.37 17.51 16.21
CA ASN A 38 -27.05 18.56 17.16
C ASN A 38 -27.36 18.09 18.60
N VAL A 39 -26.82 18.79 19.60
CA VAL A 39 -27.05 18.45 21.01
C VAL A 39 -28.53 18.54 21.41
N ASP A 40 -29.30 19.37 20.75
CA ASP A 40 -30.75 19.51 20.89
C ASP A 40 -31.59 18.48 20.11
N GLY A 41 -30.91 17.53 19.43
CA GLY A 41 -31.56 16.49 18.63
C GLY A 41 -31.92 16.91 17.19
N THR A 42 -31.71 18.17 16.82
CA THR A 42 -31.94 18.63 15.44
C THR A 42 -30.82 18.20 14.49
N ASP A 43 -31.01 18.37 13.18
CA ASP A 43 -30.04 18.02 12.13
C ASP A 43 -29.58 16.55 12.20
N LEU A 44 -30.53 15.64 12.41
CA LEU A 44 -30.27 14.20 12.43
C LEU A 44 -29.88 13.71 11.04
N LYS A 45 -28.68 13.12 10.95
CA LYS A 45 -28.13 12.56 9.70
C LYS A 45 -27.63 11.15 9.92
N GLN A 46 -27.95 10.27 8.99
CA GLN A 46 -27.33 8.97 8.88
C GLN A 46 -26.01 9.14 8.11
N ILE A 47 -24.91 8.64 8.68
CA ILE A 47 -23.56 8.79 8.12
C ILE A 47 -23.13 7.53 7.38
N THR A 48 -23.48 6.34 7.90
CA THR A 48 -23.13 5.06 7.29
C THR A 48 -24.34 4.33 6.73
N HIS A 49 -24.11 3.58 5.64
CA HIS A 49 -25.08 2.71 4.97
C HIS A 49 -24.39 1.36 4.64
N LEU A 50 -23.68 0.81 5.63
CA LEU A 50 -22.80 -0.34 5.45
C LEU A 50 -23.47 -1.68 5.74
N GLY A 51 -24.63 -1.64 6.40
CA GLY A 51 -25.27 -2.84 6.94
C GLY A 51 -24.46 -3.48 8.06
N LYS A 52 -24.89 -4.64 8.56
CA LYS A 52 -24.27 -5.37 9.66
C LYS A 52 -24.12 -4.52 10.93
N ALA A 53 -22.98 -4.58 11.64
CA ALA A 53 -22.79 -3.88 12.90
C ALA A 53 -21.73 -2.78 12.76
N ASN A 54 -22.16 -1.53 12.91
CA ASN A 54 -21.31 -0.35 12.98
C ASN A 54 -21.51 0.31 14.34
N TRP A 55 -20.48 0.39 15.17
CA TRP A 55 -20.64 0.77 16.57
C TRP A 55 -19.42 1.49 17.15
N ALA A 56 -19.57 1.97 18.41
CA ALA A 56 -18.56 2.73 19.13
C ALA A 56 -17.96 3.90 18.32
N PRO A 57 -18.79 4.79 17.74
CA PRO A 57 -18.28 5.93 16.99
C PRO A 57 -17.68 6.97 17.93
N PHE A 58 -16.63 7.64 17.45
CA PHE A 58 -15.99 8.74 18.14
C PHE A 58 -15.60 9.82 17.13
N PHE A 59 -15.83 11.10 17.47
CA PHE A 59 -15.39 12.20 16.62
C PHE A 59 -13.87 12.36 16.66
N HIS A 60 -13.27 12.57 15.49
CA HIS A 60 -11.95 13.16 15.45
C HIS A 60 -11.99 14.59 16.01
N PRO A 61 -10.96 15.07 16.73
CA PRO A 61 -10.94 16.42 17.31
C PRO A 61 -11.15 17.57 16.32
N SER A 62 -10.84 17.37 15.03
CA SER A 62 -11.18 18.33 13.97
C SER A 62 -12.68 18.53 13.78
N GLY A 63 -13.52 17.63 14.26
CA GLY A 63 -14.96 17.62 14.02
C GLY A 63 -15.38 17.27 12.59
N GLN A 64 -14.45 16.91 11.72
CA GLN A 64 -14.69 16.61 10.29
C GLN A 64 -14.74 15.12 9.98
N LYS A 65 -14.30 14.27 10.91
CA LYS A 65 -14.22 12.80 10.72
C LYS A 65 -14.76 12.05 11.93
N ILE A 66 -15.21 10.84 11.68
CA ILE A 66 -15.71 9.90 12.69
C ILE A 66 -14.94 8.60 12.52
N ILE A 67 -14.35 8.10 13.63
CA ILE A 67 -13.80 6.75 13.71
C ILE A 67 -14.82 5.83 14.38
N PHE A 68 -14.92 4.58 13.92
CA PHE A 68 -15.86 3.61 14.45
C PHE A 68 -15.40 2.18 14.21
N SER A 69 -16.02 1.23 14.88
CA SER A 69 -15.79 -0.21 14.68
C SER A 69 -16.84 -0.78 13.74
N SER A 70 -16.44 -1.62 12.79
CA SER A 70 -17.37 -2.26 11.85
C SER A 70 -16.94 -3.66 11.46
N ASN A 71 -17.93 -4.52 11.23
CA ASN A 71 -17.74 -5.85 10.64
C ASN A 71 -18.32 -5.96 9.22
N HIS A 72 -18.59 -4.83 8.54
CA HIS A 72 -19.25 -4.84 7.23
C HIS A 72 -18.47 -5.64 6.16
N HIS A 73 -17.14 -5.65 6.24
CA HIS A 73 -16.24 -6.41 5.37
C HIS A 73 -16.23 -7.92 5.68
N SER A 74 -16.60 -8.32 6.90
CA SER A 74 -16.46 -9.69 7.37
C SER A 74 -17.47 -10.63 6.72
N THR A 75 -17.00 -11.74 6.17
CA THR A 75 -17.85 -12.84 5.70
C THR A 75 -18.35 -13.72 6.84
N LYS A 76 -17.66 -13.71 7.98
CA LYS A 76 -17.98 -14.54 9.17
C LYS A 76 -18.82 -13.79 10.22
N GLY A 77 -18.92 -12.46 10.12
CA GLY A 77 -19.77 -11.64 10.97
C GLY A 77 -19.18 -11.24 12.33
N TYR A 78 -18.00 -11.72 12.69
CA TYR A 78 -17.37 -11.43 13.98
C TYR A 78 -16.00 -10.74 13.90
N ASP A 79 -15.50 -10.48 12.69
CA ASP A 79 -14.28 -9.68 12.48
C ASP A 79 -14.63 -8.20 12.54
N PHE A 80 -14.14 -7.50 13.52
CA PHE A 80 -14.32 -6.07 13.67
C PHE A 80 -13.02 -5.33 13.39
N GLN A 81 -13.10 -4.34 12.50
CA GLN A 81 -11.99 -3.44 12.19
C GLN A 81 -12.39 -1.98 12.47
N LEU A 82 -11.39 -1.13 12.67
CA LEU A 82 -11.62 0.30 12.78
C LEU A 82 -11.72 0.93 11.40
N TYR A 83 -12.66 1.85 11.26
CA TYR A 83 -12.91 2.62 10.05
C TYR A 83 -12.99 4.11 10.37
N LEU A 84 -12.52 4.92 9.46
CA LEU A 84 -12.64 6.38 9.47
C LEU A 84 -13.54 6.79 8.32
N ILE A 85 -14.44 7.74 8.56
CA ILE A 85 -15.35 8.31 7.55
C ILE A 85 -15.46 9.81 7.76
N ASP A 86 -15.66 10.58 6.70
CA ASP A 86 -15.94 12.00 6.84
C ASP A 86 -17.36 12.23 7.38
N ILE A 87 -17.60 13.37 8.03
CA ILE A 87 -18.88 13.72 8.65
C ILE A 87 -20.04 13.83 7.63
N ASN A 88 -19.74 13.91 6.32
CA ASN A 88 -20.70 13.88 5.23
C ASN A 88 -21.02 12.46 4.73
N GLY A 89 -20.34 11.42 5.27
CA GLY A 89 -20.50 10.03 4.87
C GLY A 89 -19.62 9.59 3.70
N GLU A 90 -18.67 10.42 3.28
CA GLU A 90 -17.75 10.13 2.19
C GLU A 90 -16.38 9.62 2.71
N HIS A 91 -15.53 9.15 1.82
CA HIS A 91 -14.15 8.75 2.06
C HIS A 91 -13.97 7.71 3.18
N LEU A 92 -14.84 6.67 3.18
CA LEU A 92 -14.71 5.54 4.10
C LEU A 92 -13.35 4.86 3.92
N LYS A 93 -12.59 4.77 5.02
CA LYS A 93 -11.24 4.18 5.04
C LYS A 93 -11.11 3.19 6.17
N GLN A 94 -10.62 1.98 5.88
CA GLN A 94 -10.22 1.01 6.89
C GLN A 94 -8.91 1.45 7.55
N ILE A 95 -8.81 1.33 8.87
CA ILE A 95 -7.67 1.78 9.68
C ILE A 95 -6.88 0.60 10.24
N THR A 96 -7.56 -0.49 10.59
CA THR A 96 -6.90 -1.70 11.11
C THR A 96 -7.14 -2.88 10.20
N TYR A 97 -6.16 -3.77 10.08
CA TYR A 97 -6.16 -4.92 9.18
C TYR A 97 -5.77 -6.21 9.88
N GLU A 98 -5.12 -6.11 11.02
CA GLU A 98 -4.64 -7.25 11.80
C GLU A 98 -5.59 -7.57 12.95
N SER A 99 -5.63 -8.84 13.33
CA SER A 99 -6.49 -9.40 14.38
C SER A 99 -7.98 -9.43 13.99
N MET A 100 -8.77 -10.19 14.75
CA MET A 100 -10.20 -10.39 14.47
C MET A 100 -11.10 -9.40 15.24
N PHE A 101 -10.54 -8.65 16.16
CA PHE A 101 -11.30 -7.72 16.98
C PHE A 101 -10.52 -6.44 17.23
N ASN A 102 -11.01 -5.33 16.68
CA ASN A 102 -10.54 -3.98 16.94
C ASN A 102 -11.76 -3.10 17.18
N ALA A 103 -11.85 -2.49 18.37
CA ALA A 103 -13.07 -1.82 18.81
C ALA A 103 -12.79 -0.65 19.77
N PHE A 104 -13.83 0.13 20.04
CA PHE A 104 -13.84 1.24 21.01
C PHE A 104 -12.74 2.28 20.75
N PRO A 105 -12.63 2.82 19.55
CA PRO A 105 -11.61 3.80 19.22
C PRO A 105 -11.93 5.15 19.88
N MET A 106 -10.91 5.82 20.42
CA MET A 106 -11.00 7.16 20.95
C MET A 106 -9.74 7.94 20.62
N PHE A 107 -9.91 9.20 20.16
CA PHE A 107 -8.78 10.10 19.97
C PHE A 107 -8.41 10.84 21.25
N SER A 108 -7.12 11.17 21.41
CA SER A 108 -6.70 12.17 22.37
C SER A 108 -7.26 13.55 21.98
N PRO A 109 -7.43 14.47 22.94
CA PRO A 109 -7.97 15.81 22.65
C PRO A 109 -7.18 16.60 21.61
N ASP A 110 -5.88 16.35 21.50
CA ASP A 110 -4.99 16.97 20.51
C ASP A 110 -4.95 16.24 19.15
N GLY A 111 -5.70 15.14 19.00
CA GLY A 111 -5.76 14.34 17.79
C GLY A 111 -4.49 13.54 17.48
N LYS A 112 -3.49 13.51 18.35
CA LYS A 112 -2.20 12.89 18.06
C LYS A 112 -2.08 11.42 18.49
N LYS A 113 -3.04 10.92 19.24
CA LYS A 113 -3.09 9.54 19.72
C LYS A 113 -4.45 8.93 19.43
N LEU A 114 -4.44 7.64 19.11
CA LEU A 114 -5.62 6.80 19.02
C LEU A 114 -5.50 5.70 20.07
N VAL A 115 -6.48 5.58 20.94
CA VAL A 115 -6.67 4.47 21.88
C VAL A 115 -7.74 3.54 21.33
N PHE A 116 -7.54 2.24 21.41
CA PHE A 116 -8.53 1.25 20.99
C PHE A 116 -8.28 -0.09 21.67
N SER A 117 -9.32 -0.91 21.72
CA SER A 117 -9.23 -2.31 22.20
C SER A 117 -8.95 -3.25 21.04
N SER A 118 -8.08 -4.25 21.27
CA SER A 118 -7.75 -5.25 20.26
C SER A 118 -7.38 -6.58 20.89
N ASN A 119 -7.67 -7.66 20.17
CA ASN A 119 -7.19 -9.01 20.51
C ASN A 119 -5.88 -9.39 19.80
N ARG A 120 -5.13 -8.39 19.28
CA ARG A 120 -3.77 -8.59 18.78
C ARG A 120 -2.82 -8.92 19.93
N GLN A 121 -1.77 -9.70 19.66
CA GLN A 121 -0.74 -10.07 20.64
C GLN A 121 -1.34 -10.65 21.94
N GLN A 122 -2.31 -11.55 21.80
CA GLN A 122 -2.92 -12.22 22.95
C GLN A 122 -1.90 -13.05 23.72
N GLY A 123 -1.82 -12.85 25.02
CA GLY A 123 -1.08 -13.74 25.93
C GLY A 123 -1.90 -14.98 26.34
N ALA A 124 -3.23 -14.89 26.27
CA ALA A 124 -4.17 -15.96 26.55
C ALA A 124 -5.35 -15.96 25.55
N PRO A 125 -6.02 -17.11 25.31
CA PRO A 125 -7.19 -17.17 24.44
C PRO A 125 -8.30 -16.21 24.93
N ARG A 126 -8.91 -15.47 23.98
CA ARG A 126 -9.98 -14.48 24.22
C ARG A 126 -9.57 -13.22 24.99
N GLU A 127 -8.30 -12.99 25.16
CA GLU A 127 -7.80 -11.77 25.77
C GLU A 127 -8.01 -10.59 24.81
N THR A 128 -8.41 -9.45 25.37
CA THR A 128 -8.52 -8.18 24.66
C THR A 128 -7.80 -7.12 25.48
N ASN A 129 -6.85 -6.44 24.85
CA ASN A 129 -6.00 -5.44 25.49
C ASN A 129 -6.28 -4.06 24.92
N VAL A 130 -5.90 -3.03 25.66
CA VAL A 130 -5.96 -1.63 25.22
C VAL A 130 -4.62 -1.25 24.60
N PHE A 131 -4.68 -0.65 23.40
CA PHE A 131 -3.54 -0.18 22.65
C PHE A 131 -3.59 1.32 22.47
N ILE A 132 -2.43 1.95 22.45
CA ILE A 132 -2.26 3.36 22.11
C ILE A 132 -1.34 3.44 20.89
N ALA A 133 -1.81 4.08 19.84
CA ALA A 133 -1.04 4.35 18.64
C ALA A 133 -0.82 5.86 18.46
N ASP A 134 0.29 6.22 17.86
CA ASP A 134 0.46 7.57 17.33
C ASP A 134 -0.49 7.75 16.15
N TRP A 135 -1.21 8.86 16.14
CA TRP A 135 -2.09 9.25 15.04
C TRP A 135 -1.48 10.40 14.25
N ASN A 136 -1.45 10.22 12.96
CA ASN A 136 -1.03 11.26 12.04
C ASN A 136 -2.20 11.60 11.11
N ASP A 137 -2.72 12.82 11.22
CA ASP A 137 -3.75 13.37 10.32
C ASP A 137 -3.23 13.68 8.92
N GLY A 138 -1.99 13.33 8.64
CA GLY A 138 -1.44 13.46 7.30
C GLY A 138 -2.48 12.98 6.29
N ASP A 139 -2.63 13.71 5.21
CA ASP A 139 -3.50 13.33 4.09
C ASP A 139 -3.38 11.82 3.87
N PRO A 140 -4.47 11.13 3.58
CA PRO A 140 -4.41 9.70 3.35
C PRO A 140 -3.23 9.45 2.42
N VAL A 141 -2.32 8.57 2.83
CA VAL A 141 -1.37 8.00 1.87
C VAL A 141 -2.26 7.61 0.71
N GLU A 142 -2.14 8.32 -0.41
CA GLU A 142 -2.94 7.99 -1.59
C GLU A 142 -2.83 6.50 -1.77
N ASN A 143 -3.97 5.81 -1.81
CA ASN A 143 -3.96 4.38 -2.04
C ASN A 143 -3.16 4.12 -3.31
N ALA A 144 -2.36 3.05 -3.31
CA ALA A 144 -1.62 2.67 -4.50
C ALA A 144 -2.57 2.67 -5.70
N ASP A 145 -2.23 3.41 -6.74
CA ASP A 145 -3.06 3.49 -7.94
C ASP A 145 -2.83 2.25 -8.80
N GLN A 146 -3.75 1.30 -8.68
CA GLN A 146 -3.72 0.06 -9.43
C GLN A 146 -3.58 0.30 -10.95
N LYS A 147 -4.23 1.33 -11.49
CA LYS A 147 -4.13 1.66 -12.93
C LYS A 147 -2.73 2.11 -13.30
N THR A 148 -2.09 2.90 -12.44
CA THR A 148 -0.71 3.36 -12.65
C THR A 148 0.26 2.18 -12.54
N ILE A 149 0.08 1.26 -11.58
CA ILE A 149 0.88 0.04 -11.47
C ILE A 149 0.77 -0.80 -12.73
N TYR A 150 -0.44 -1.09 -13.21
CA TYR A 150 -0.65 -1.85 -14.45
C TYR A 150 0.01 -1.18 -15.65
N LYS A 151 -0.08 0.14 -15.80
CA LYS A 151 0.57 0.88 -16.87
C LYS A 151 2.09 0.74 -16.85
N HIS A 152 2.71 0.73 -15.67
CA HIS A 152 4.14 0.50 -15.52
C HIS A 152 4.52 -0.92 -15.95
N ILE A 153 3.76 -1.94 -15.49
CA ILE A 153 3.98 -3.34 -15.88
C ILE A 153 3.83 -3.51 -17.39
N GLU A 154 2.74 -3.01 -17.97
CA GLU A 154 2.46 -3.09 -19.41
C GLU A 154 3.60 -2.49 -20.24
N TYR A 155 4.13 -1.34 -19.85
CA TYR A 155 5.26 -0.74 -20.57
C TYR A 155 6.55 -1.54 -20.38
N LEU A 156 6.91 -1.85 -19.14
CA LEU A 156 8.18 -2.52 -18.82
C LEU A 156 8.23 -3.97 -19.39
N ALA A 157 7.10 -4.66 -19.41
CA ALA A 157 6.99 -6.01 -19.98
C ALA A 157 6.63 -6.03 -21.47
N SER A 158 6.62 -4.89 -22.15
CA SER A 158 6.28 -4.85 -23.57
C SER A 158 7.40 -5.41 -24.46
N ASP A 159 7.03 -5.97 -25.61
CA ASP A 159 7.96 -6.47 -26.63
C ASP A 159 8.91 -5.38 -27.14
N LYS A 160 8.52 -4.12 -27.03
CA LYS A 160 9.35 -2.96 -27.37
C LYS A 160 10.68 -2.92 -26.63
N LEU A 161 10.71 -3.46 -25.42
CA LEU A 161 11.90 -3.51 -24.57
C LEU A 161 12.70 -4.80 -24.72
N GLN A 162 12.23 -5.73 -25.58
CA GLN A 162 12.94 -6.96 -25.94
C GLN A 162 13.53 -7.69 -24.73
N GLY A 163 12.78 -7.77 -23.63
CA GLY A 163 13.17 -8.47 -22.41
C GLY A 163 14.29 -7.82 -21.60
N ARG A 164 14.63 -6.58 -21.85
CA ARG A 164 15.49 -5.71 -20.99
C ARG A 164 16.83 -6.31 -20.55
N LEU A 165 17.45 -7.16 -21.38
CA LEU A 165 18.77 -7.69 -21.03
C LEU A 165 19.76 -6.56 -20.72
N THR A 166 20.54 -6.71 -19.65
CA THR A 166 21.56 -5.74 -19.23
C THR A 166 22.48 -5.33 -20.39
N GLY A 167 22.72 -4.04 -20.56
CA GLY A 167 23.52 -3.46 -21.64
C GLY A 167 22.78 -3.34 -22.99
N SER A 168 21.60 -3.93 -23.13
CA SER A 168 20.82 -3.90 -24.37
C SER A 168 20.15 -2.54 -24.61
N LYS A 169 19.58 -2.40 -25.81
CA LYS A 169 18.70 -1.24 -26.12
C LYS A 169 17.44 -1.26 -25.25
N GLY A 170 16.91 -2.44 -24.93
CA GLY A 170 15.73 -2.59 -24.08
C GLY A 170 15.96 -2.11 -22.67
N GLU A 171 17.10 -2.49 -22.07
CA GLU A 171 17.53 -1.99 -20.75
C GLU A 171 17.61 -0.45 -20.72
N LYS A 172 18.26 0.16 -21.72
CA LYS A 172 18.39 1.62 -21.82
C LYS A 172 17.03 2.33 -21.95
N LEU A 173 16.08 1.73 -22.66
CA LEU A 173 14.71 2.25 -22.76
C LEU A 173 13.97 2.18 -21.43
N ALA A 174 14.14 1.07 -20.70
CA ALA A 174 13.58 0.91 -19.35
C ALA A 174 14.19 1.92 -18.37
N ALA A 175 15.51 2.06 -18.35
CA ALA A 175 16.22 3.05 -17.52
C ALA A 175 15.74 4.48 -17.79
N LYS A 176 15.55 4.83 -19.06
CA LYS A 176 15.00 6.13 -19.46
C LYS A 176 13.57 6.35 -18.98
N TYR A 177 12.75 5.30 -19.03
CA TYR A 177 11.37 5.35 -18.55
C TYR A 177 11.34 5.58 -17.02
N ILE A 178 12.07 4.78 -16.25
CA ILE A 178 12.15 4.89 -14.80
C ILE A 178 12.68 6.27 -14.39
N SER A 179 13.74 6.75 -15.03
CA SER A 179 14.31 8.09 -14.79
C SER A 179 13.28 9.21 -15.05
N LYS A 180 12.44 9.05 -16.07
CA LYS A 180 11.37 10.02 -16.37
C LYS A 180 10.30 10.05 -15.28
N GLU A 181 9.91 8.88 -14.76
CA GLU A 181 8.95 8.80 -13.67
C GLU A 181 9.53 9.37 -12.37
N TYR A 182 10.78 9.05 -12.01
CA TYR A 182 11.45 9.67 -10.86
C TYR A 182 11.51 11.20 -10.95
N LYS A 183 11.84 11.73 -12.14
CA LYS A 183 11.81 13.17 -12.38
C LYS A 183 10.42 13.77 -12.22
N LYS A 184 9.39 13.10 -12.72
CA LYS A 184 7.98 13.51 -12.60
C LYS A 184 7.53 13.56 -11.14
N TYR A 185 8.02 12.64 -10.32
CA TYR A 185 7.73 12.57 -8.88
C TYR A 185 8.59 13.55 -8.06
N GLY A 186 9.50 14.31 -8.68
CA GLY A 186 10.32 15.30 -7.99
C GLY A 186 11.48 14.73 -7.18
N LEU A 187 11.85 13.48 -7.39
CA LEU A 187 13.03 12.90 -6.75
C LEU A 187 14.30 13.60 -7.22
N LEU A 188 15.30 13.67 -6.35
CA LEU A 188 16.62 14.15 -6.71
C LEU A 188 17.40 13.07 -7.47
N PRO A 189 18.14 13.43 -8.52
CA PRO A 189 18.94 12.49 -9.30
C PRO A 189 20.24 12.09 -8.55
N TYR A 190 20.82 10.96 -8.97
CA TYR A 190 22.02 10.37 -8.40
C TYR A 190 23.21 11.34 -8.30
N ASP A 191 23.52 12.05 -9.38
CA ASP A 191 24.70 12.93 -9.47
C ASP A 191 24.37 14.41 -9.74
N LYS A 192 23.18 14.87 -9.40
CA LYS A 192 22.63 16.21 -9.69
C LYS A 192 22.24 16.44 -11.16
N LYS A 193 22.63 15.57 -12.09
CA LYS A 193 22.35 15.67 -13.53
C LYS A 193 21.61 14.45 -14.09
N SER A 194 21.95 13.26 -13.57
CA SER A 194 21.45 11.99 -14.08
C SER A 194 20.89 11.11 -12.97
N TYR A 195 19.81 10.42 -13.27
CA TYR A 195 19.29 9.35 -12.43
C TYR A 195 20.04 8.03 -12.63
N THR A 196 20.83 7.91 -13.73
CA THR A 196 21.52 6.68 -14.07
C THR A 196 22.91 6.63 -13.46
N GLN A 197 23.21 5.54 -12.78
CA GLN A 197 24.52 5.16 -12.27
C GLN A 197 25.08 4.07 -13.18
N PRO A 198 26.06 4.37 -14.05
CA PRO A 198 26.68 3.34 -14.89
C PRO A 198 27.56 2.43 -14.08
N PHE A 199 27.60 1.16 -14.45
CA PHE A 199 28.52 0.18 -13.90
C PHE A 199 28.96 -0.83 -14.98
N SER A 200 30.04 -1.55 -14.69
CA SER A 200 30.57 -2.57 -15.60
C SER A 200 30.96 -3.81 -14.82
N TYR A 201 30.74 -4.96 -15.39
CA TYR A 201 31.14 -6.24 -14.80
C TYR A 201 31.55 -7.25 -15.88
N LYS A 202 32.21 -8.31 -15.46
CA LYS A 202 32.52 -9.45 -16.32
C LYS A 202 31.42 -10.50 -16.20
N TYR A 203 30.73 -10.76 -17.27
CA TYR A 203 29.78 -11.86 -17.36
C TYR A 203 30.55 -13.13 -17.74
N ASN A 204 30.40 -14.19 -16.96
CA ASN A 204 30.94 -15.51 -17.25
C ASN A 204 29.79 -16.50 -17.45
N PRO A 205 29.56 -17.04 -18.65
CA PRO A 205 28.50 -18.00 -18.91
C PRO A 205 28.71 -19.33 -18.19
N ASN A 206 29.91 -19.60 -17.68
CA ASN A 206 30.23 -20.81 -16.91
C ASN A 206 30.95 -20.42 -15.60
N PRO A 207 30.27 -19.85 -14.59
CA PRO A 207 30.89 -19.36 -13.38
C PRO A 207 31.57 -20.44 -12.53
N HIS A 208 31.26 -21.72 -12.76
CA HIS A 208 31.86 -22.89 -12.09
C HIS A 208 32.92 -23.57 -12.92
N GLY A 209 33.18 -23.12 -14.16
CA GLY A 209 34.21 -23.66 -15.03
C GLY A 209 35.60 -23.11 -14.70
N THR A 210 36.63 -23.86 -15.08
CA THR A 210 38.06 -23.49 -14.89
C THR A 210 38.62 -22.64 -16.03
N GLU A 211 37.84 -22.39 -17.08
CA GLU A 211 38.26 -21.65 -18.28
C GLU A 211 37.45 -20.39 -18.47
N ASP A 212 38.12 -19.28 -18.80
CA ASP A 212 37.51 -17.98 -19.12
C ASP A 212 36.90 -17.95 -20.55
N LYS A 213 36.39 -19.06 -21.02
CA LYS A 213 35.74 -19.14 -22.34
C LYS A 213 34.40 -18.41 -22.32
N GLY A 214 34.23 -17.44 -23.21
CA GLY A 214 32.98 -16.70 -23.37
C GLY A 214 32.78 -15.55 -22.38
N VAL A 215 33.76 -15.26 -21.54
CA VAL A 215 33.70 -14.09 -20.66
C VAL A 215 33.60 -12.80 -21.47
N SER A 216 32.60 -11.99 -21.18
CA SER A 216 32.34 -10.72 -21.85
C SER A 216 32.24 -9.57 -20.85
N GLN A 217 32.63 -8.36 -21.29
CA GLN A 217 32.43 -7.15 -20.52
C GLN A 217 31.01 -6.65 -20.74
N MET A 218 30.24 -6.59 -19.66
CA MET A 218 28.88 -6.03 -19.66
C MET A 218 28.89 -4.64 -19.06
N ASN A 219 28.00 -3.78 -19.56
CA ASN A 219 27.80 -2.43 -19.06
C ASN A 219 26.31 -2.21 -18.81
N GLY A 220 25.96 -1.97 -17.56
CA GLY A 220 24.59 -1.72 -17.12
C GLY A 220 24.43 -0.34 -16.48
N HIS A 221 23.20 -0.02 -16.12
CA HIS A 221 22.86 1.25 -15.50
C HIS A 221 21.86 1.00 -14.37
N ASN A 222 22.23 1.27 -13.12
CA ASN A 222 21.22 1.43 -12.08
C ASN A 222 20.50 2.76 -12.26
N VAL A 223 19.24 2.83 -11.87
CA VAL A 223 18.47 4.10 -11.85
C VAL A 223 18.17 4.44 -10.40
N VAL A 224 18.68 5.60 -9.96
CA VAL A 224 18.65 6.00 -8.55
C VAL A 224 17.93 7.34 -8.40
N GLY A 225 16.92 7.37 -7.54
CA GLY A 225 16.20 8.58 -7.15
C GLY A 225 16.24 8.76 -5.63
N TYR A 226 16.43 9.97 -5.17
CA TYR A 226 16.53 10.30 -3.76
C TYR A 226 15.40 11.25 -3.32
N LEU A 227 14.71 10.88 -2.25
CA LEU A 227 13.73 11.72 -1.57
C LEU A 227 14.32 12.23 -0.27
N ASP A 228 14.58 13.53 -0.22
CA ASP A 228 15.14 14.20 0.94
C ASP A 228 14.03 14.75 1.84
N ASN A 229 13.82 14.13 2.98
CA ASN A 229 12.91 14.59 4.03
C ASN A 229 13.65 15.40 5.12
N GLY A 230 14.95 15.66 4.97
CA GLY A 230 15.78 16.31 5.98
C GLY A 230 16.05 15.42 7.20
N ALA A 231 15.90 14.11 7.08
CA ALA A 231 16.04 13.16 8.16
C ALA A 231 17.50 12.67 8.30
N SER A 232 17.85 12.19 9.50
CA SER A 232 19.19 11.63 9.76
C SER A 232 19.35 10.18 9.29
N LYS A 233 18.27 9.49 8.99
CA LYS A 233 18.25 8.09 8.53
C LYS A 233 17.76 8.02 7.10
N THR A 234 18.30 7.07 6.34
CA THR A 234 17.88 6.80 4.96
C THR A 234 17.49 5.33 4.82
N ILE A 235 16.36 5.09 4.18
CA ILE A 235 15.89 3.77 3.79
C ILE A 235 16.17 3.61 2.30
N VAL A 236 16.73 2.45 1.92
CA VAL A 236 16.93 2.06 0.53
C VAL A 236 15.81 1.09 0.15
N VAL A 237 15.10 1.40 -0.93
CA VAL A 237 14.07 0.53 -1.51
C VAL A 237 14.52 0.19 -2.93
N GLY A 238 14.54 -1.09 -3.27
CA GLY A 238 15.09 -1.53 -4.55
C GLY A 238 14.28 -2.62 -5.22
N ALA A 239 14.36 -2.67 -6.56
CA ALA A 239 13.89 -3.75 -7.40
C ALA A 239 14.78 -3.80 -8.65
N HIS A 240 15.07 -5.01 -9.19
CA HIS A 240 15.79 -5.08 -10.46
C HIS A 240 14.84 -4.88 -11.63
N TYR A 241 15.34 -4.27 -12.71
CA TYR A 241 14.54 -3.97 -13.89
C TYR A 241 15.03 -4.63 -15.17
N ASP A 242 16.22 -5.24 -15.14
CA ASP A 242 16.71 -6.10 -16.21
C ASP A 242 15.95 -7.44 -16.22
N HIS A 243 16.06 -8.17 -17.34
CA HIS A 243 15.55 -9.53 -17.49
C HIS A 243 16.31 -10.23 -18.63
N LEU A 244 15.89 -11.43 -19.00
CA LEU A 244 16.65 -12.39 -19.83
C LEU A 244 16.81 -11.99 -21.30
N GLY A 245 16.19 -10.91 -21.76
CA GLY A 245 16.28 -10.49 -23.16
C GLY A 245 15.62 -11.48 -24.13
N LEU A 246 16.40 -11.95 -25.12
CA LEU A 246 16.02 -13.01 -26.04
C LEU A 246 16.68 -14.35 -25.64
N ASN A 247 17.00 -14.51 -24.36
CA ASN A 247 17.73 -15.65 -23.79
C ASN A 247 19.16 -15.82 -24.35
N GLN A 248 19.84 -14.70 -24.68
CA GLN A 248 21.20 -14.73 -25.22
C GLN A 248 22.23 -15.31 -24.25
N HIS A 249 21.95 -15.25 -22.96
CA HIS A 249 22.81 -15.79 -21.89
C HIS A 249 22.43 -17.22 -21.49
N HIS A 250 21.41 -17.81 -22.11
CA HIS A 250 20.91 -19.18 -21.83
C HIS A 250 20.49 -19.38 -20.35
N ASN A 251 20.00 -18.32 -19.69
CA ASN A 251 19.58 -18.34 -18.30
C ASN A 251 18.10 -18.77 -18.14
N SER A 252 17.34 -18.86 -19.23
CA SER A 252 15.93 -19.27 -19.16
C SER A 252 15.78 -20.74 -18.80
N THR A 253 14.89 -21.05 -17.89
CA THR A 253 14.47 -22.41 -17.56
C THR A 253 13.44 -22.96 -18.55
N SER A 254 12.92 -22.14 -19.46
CA SER A 254 11.93 -22.51 -20.45
C SER A 254 12.60 -23.24 -21.61
N PRO A 255 12.16 -24.47 -22.01
CA PRO A 255 12.75 -25.18 -23.11
C PRO A 255 12.50 -24.44 -24.44
N ASN A 256 13.50 -24.47 -25.35
CA ASN A 256 13.42 -23.88 -26.70
C ASN A 256 13.08 -22.37 -26.70
N SER A 257 13.55 -21.63 -25.76
CA SER A 257 13.24 -20.20 -25.58
C SER A 257 14.25 -19.24 -26.21
N GLU A 258 15.24 -19.76 -26.93
CA GLU A 258 16.24 -18.95 -27.64
C GLU A 258 15.58 -18.10 -28.74
N GLY A 259 15.93 -16.82 -28.76
CA GLY A 259 15.36 -15.85 -29.71
C GLY A 259 13.94 -15.41 -29.42
N GLN A 260 13.31 -15.98 -28.40
CA GLN A 260 11.99 -15.49 -27.93
C GLN A 260 12.16 -14.35 -26.92
N ILE A 261 11.23 -13.39 -26.97
CA ILE A 261 11.25 -12.27 -26.02
C ILE A 261 10.80 -12.77 -24.64
N HIS A 262 11.67 -12.62 -23.65
CA HIS A 262 11.33 -12.84 -22.25
C HIS A 262 10.85 -11.51 -21.66
N ASN A 263 9.54 -11.32 -21.61
CA ASN A 263 8.94 -10.03 -21.21
C ASN A 263 9.15 -9.70 -19.73
N GLY A 264 9.30 -10.68 -18.84
CA GLY A 264 9.56 -10.47 -17.42
C GLY A 264 8.51 -9.59 -16.73
N ALA A 265 7.22 -9.93 -16.88
CA ALA A 265 6.16 -9.15 -16.24
C ALA A 265 6.15 -9.34 -14.74
N ASP A 266 6.24 -10.59 -14.28
CA ASP A 266 6.33 -10.95 -12.87
C ASP A 266 7.75 -10.75 -12.36
N ASP A 267 8.74 -11.16 -13.12
CA ASP A 267 10.17 -11.04 -12.84
C ASP A 267 10.87 -10.07 -13.83
N ASN A 268 11.09 -8.78 -13.52
CA ASN A 268 10.56 -8.17 -12.30
C ASN A 268 9.97 -6.79 -12.61
N ALA A 269 9.21 -6.67 -13.72
CA ALA A 269 8.48 -5.44 -14.03
C ALA A 269 7.45 -5.12 -12.93
N SER A 270 6.89 -6.14 -12.26
CA SER A 270 5.96 -5.99 -11.14
C SER A 270 6.62 -5.32 -9.93
N GLY A 271 7.80 -5.77 -9.51
CA GLY A 271 8.56 -5.16 -8.42
C GLY A 271 9.00 -3.74 -8.74
N VAL A 272 9.44 -3.46 -9.98
CA VAL A 272 9.77 -2.09 -10.41
C VAL A 272 8.53 -1.19 -10.41
N SER A 273 7.38 -1.72 -10.80
CA SER A 273 6.12 -0.96 -10.75
C SER A 273 5.71 -0.62 -9.32
N GLY A 274 5.90 -1.55 -8.38
CA GLY A 274 5.76 -1.29 -6.95
C GLY A 274 6.74 -0.23 -6.44
N LEU A 275 8.01 -0.30 -6.86
CA LEU A 275 9.04 0.69 -6.54
C LEU A 275 8.66 2.10 -7.02
N LEU A 276 8.17 2.22 -8.26
CA LEU A 276 7.73 3.48 -8.84
C LEU A 276 6.51 4.04 -8.11
N GLU A 277 5.57 3.18 -7.74
CA GLU A 277 4.38 3.60 -7.01
C GLU A 277 4.72 4.05 -5.59
N LEU A 278 5.59 3.36 -4.87
CA LEU A 278 6.10 3.80 -3.57
C LEU A 278 6.83 5.14 -3.69
N ALA A 279 7.66 5.31 -4.72
CA ALA A 279 8.34 6.57 -4.99
C ALA A 279 7.33 7.71 -5.23
N ARG A 280 6.27 7.47 -6.00
CA ARG A 280 5.17 8.41 -6.21
C ARG A 280 4.47 8.74 -4.89
N MET A 281 4.04 7.73 -4.15
CA MET A 281 3.28 7.89 -2.92
C MET A 281 4.05 8.71 -1.88
N PHE A 282 5.31 8.38 -1.62
CA PHE A 282 6.13 9.09 -0.63
C PHE A 282 6.51 10.51 -1.08
N SER A 283 6.68 10.76 -2.38
CA SER A 283 7.07 12.07 -2.87
C SER A 283 5.89 13.04 -3.04
N THR A 284 4.67 12.53 -3.23
CA THR A 284 3.47 13.36 -3.46
C THR A 284 2.60 13.52 -2.23
N ASN A 285 2.79 12.71 -1.20
CA ASN A 285 2.11 12.91 0.06
C ASN A 285 2.62 14.20 0.75
N ARG A 286 1.83 14.77 1.64
CA ARG A 286 2.21 15.95 2.42
C ARG A 286 2.91 15.61 3.74
N ALA A 287 3.10 14.32 4.00
CA ALA A 287 3.81 13.87 5.18
C ALA A 287 5.31 14.02 4.97
N LYS A 288 6.01 14.52 5.97
CA LYS A 288 7.46 14.40 6.06
C LYS A 288 7.77 13.18 6.93
N GLU A 289 8.17 12.11 6.28
CA GLU A 289 8.60 10.91 6.98
C GLU A 289 9.89 11.19 7.79
N LYS A 290 10.08 10.42 8.86
CA LYS A 290 11.27 10.52 9.73
C LYS A 290 12.53 9.89 9.10
N CYS A 291 12.48 9.54 7.82
CA CYS A 291 13.56 8.98 7.04
C CYS A 291 13.60 9.62 5.65
N ASN A 292 14.78 9.69 5.06
CA ASN A 292 14.95 9.90 3.63
C ASN A 292 14.76 8.55 2.91
N PHE A 293 14.54 8.59 1.61
CA PHE A 293 14.43 7.38 0.81
C PHE A 293 15.37 7.43 -0.40
N VAL A 294 16.04 6.32 -0.67
CA VAL A 294 16.73 6.07 -1.93
C VAL A 294 15.98 4.97 -2.65
N PHE A 295 15.43 5.28 -3.83
CA PHE A 295 14.76 4.32 -4.69
C PHE A 295 15.73 3.88 -5.77
N VAL A 296 16.03 2.58 -5.81
CA VAL A 296 17.02 2.02 -6.74
C VAL A 296 16.37 0.98 -7.63
N ALA A 297 16.34 1.23 -8.93
CA ALA A 297 16.07 0.19 -9.92
C ALA A 297 17.43 -0.37 -10.38
N PHE A 298 17.69 -1.62 -10.02
CA PHE A 298 18.96 -2.30 -10.31
C PHE A 298 18.94 -2.91 -11.72
N SER A 299 20.12 -2.99 -12.35
CA SER A 299 20.36 -3.81 -13.55
C SER A 299 21.48 -4.82 -13.27
N GLY A 300 21.51 -5.92 -14.01
CA GLY A 300 22.52 -6.97 -13.88
C GLY A 300 22.18 -8.02 -12.83
N GLU A 301 20.97 -8.06 -12.33
CA GLU A 301 20.54 -9.05 -11.34
C GLU A 301 20.52 -10.46 -11.94
N GLU A 302 19.97 -10.61 -13.14
CA GLU A 302 19.82 -11.88 -13.87
C GLU A 302 21.15 -12.52 -14.27
N ASP A 303 22.24 -11.77 -14.26
CA ASP A 303 23.60 -12.25 -14.47
C ASP A 303 24.34 -12.57 -13.15
N GLY A 304 23.61 -12.72 -12.04
CA GLY A 304 24.12 -13.17 -10.76
C GLY A 304 24.46 -12.04 -9.78
N LEU A 305 23.56 -11.10 -9.55
CA LEU A 305 23.64 -10.04 -8.54
C LEU A 305 24.93 -9.20 -8.66
N LYS A 306 25.17 -8.60 -9.80
CA LYS A 306 26.37 -7.81 -10.12
C LYS A 306 26.24 -6.32 -9.76
#